data_8269d8971f9bc8a4dafacb14e2747ebb
#
_entry.id   8269d8971f9bc8a4dafacb14e2747ebb
#
_cell.length_a   1.000
_cell.length_b   1.000
_cell.length_c   1.000
_cell.angle_alpha   90.00
_cell.angle_beta   90.00
_cell.angle_gamma   90.00
#
_symmetry.space_group_name_H-M   'P 1'
#
loop_
_entity.id
_entity.type
_entity.pdbx_description
1 polymer ?
#
loop_
_entity_poly.entity_id
_entity_poly.type
_entity_poly.pdbx_seq_one_letter_code
_entity_poly.pdbx_strand_id
1 'polypeptide(L)'
;MNSSTLSTAGQHLSTVGQPLPRGNGVATQEEQDAVAPGDIAVGVVIGRASEYFDFFVYGIASVLVFPTIFFPHMERLEGTLWAFALLALAFVVRPIGTMVGMEIQRRFGRSVKLTVALFLLGISTCTIAVLPGFNAWGGAAIALLAACRIGQGLALGGSWDGL
;
A
#
# COMPACT_ATOMS: atom_id res chain seq x y z
N MET A 1 -53.69 2.93 57.24
CA MET A 1 -52.47 2.40 56.66
C MET A 1 -52.85 1.54 55.47
N ASN A 2 -52.58 1.93 54.29
CA ASN A 2 -53.17 1.52 53.03
C ASN A 2 -52.50 0.28 52.46
N SER A 3 -53.25 -0.78 52.23
CA SER A 3 -52.76 -2.09 51.72
C SER A 3 -52.24 -2.07 50.28
N SER A 4 -52.26 -0.91 49.65
CA SER A 4 -51.79 -0.71 48.26
C SER A 4 -50.22 -0.48 48.09
N THR A 5 -49.56 -0.16 49.20
CA THR A 5 -48.13 0.09 49.17
C THR A 5 -47.26 -1.16 49.28
N LEU A 6 -47.80 -2.28 49.74
CA LEU A 6 -47.07 -3.55 49.85
C LEU A 6 -47.03 -4.37 48.53
N SER A 7 -48.04 -4.10 47.64
CA SER A 7 -48.07 -4.80 46.32
C SER A 7 -47.02 -4.32 45.31
N THR A 8 -46.65 -3.06 45.44
CA THR A 8 -45.68 -2.48 44.49
C THR A 8 -44.22 -2.88 44.79
N ALA A 9 -43.94 -3.15 46.08
CA ALA A 9 -42.56 -3.58 46.48
C ALA A 9 -42.25 -5.04 46.10
N GLY A 10 -43.29 -5.90 45.99
CA GLY A 10 -43.12 -7.30 45.60
C GLY A 10 -42.89 -7.51 44.11
N GLN A 11 -43.31 -6.57 43.27
CA GLN A 11 -43.12 -6.68 41.83
C GLN A 11 -41.71 -6.24 41.35
N HIS A 12 -41.01 -5.43 42.14
CA HIS A 12 -39.63 -5.01 41.80
C HIS A 12 -38.56 -6.05 42.15
N LEU A 13 -38.86 -7.05 43.00
CA LEU A 13 -37.91 -8.06 43.39
C LEU A 13 -37.90 -9.33 42.51
N SER A 14 -38.92 -9.49 41.67
CA SER A 14 -39.01 -10.65 40.77
C SER A 14 -38.30 -10.45 39.42
N THR A 15 -37.76 -9.25 39.15
CA THR A 15 -37.09 -8.95 37.88
C THR A 15 -35.57 -9.11 37.96
N VAL A 16 -35.00 -9.41 39.15
CA VAL A 16 -33.57 -9.50 39.39
C VAL A 16 -32.97 -10.88 39.06
N GLY A 17 -33.77 -11.82 38.62
CA GLY A 17 -33.34 -13.20 38.36
C GLY A 17 -33.61 -13.76 36.97
N GLN A 18 -34.05 -12.96 36.01
CA GLN A 18 -34.13 -13.48 34.64
C GLN A 18 -32.76 -13.49 34.01
N PRO A 19 -32.23 -14.65 33.57
CA PRO A 19 -31.06 -14.68 32.70
C PRO A 19 -31.41 -13.92 31.45
N LEU A 20 -30.59 -12.92 31.12
CA LEU A 20 -30.64 -12.22 29.85
C LEU A 20 -30.79 -13.27 28.73
N PRO A 21 -31.64 -13.09 27.73
CA PRO A 21 -31.72 -13.98 26.61
C PRO A 21 -30.30 -14.06 26.04
N ARG A 22 -29.71 -15.27 26.07
CA ARG A 22 -28.53 -15.57 25.27
C ARG A 22 -28.94 -15.22 23.86
N GLY A 23 -28.50 -14.05 23.41
CA GLY A 23 -28.57 -13.70 22.03
C GLY A 23 -27.90 -14.84 21.27
N ASN A 24 -28.69 -15.58 20.50
CA ASN A 24 -28.20 -16.48 19.51
C ASN A 24 -27.18 -15.63 18.72
N GLY A 25 -25.88 -16.03 18.78
CA GLY A 25 -24.78 -15.35 18.12
C GLY A 25 -24.96 -15.38 16.60
N VAL A 26 -25.85 -14.53 16.14
CA VAL A 26 -25.68 -13.97 14.81
C VAL A 26 -24.66 -12.86 15.03
N ALA A 27 -23.38 -13.23 14.90
CA ALA A 27 -22.32 -12.25 14.73
C ALA A 27 -22.83 -11.27 13.67
N THR A 28 -23.01 -10.03 14.05
CA THR A 28 -23.44 -9.00 13.11
C THR A 28 -22.45 -8.99 11.96
N GLN A 29 -22.92 -8.86 10.72
CA GLN A 29 -22.04 -8.82 9.54
C GLN A 29 -20.89 -7.80 9.70
N GLU A 30 -21.09 -6.77 10.53
CA GLU A 30 -20.05 -5.82 10.93
C GLU A 30 -18.89 -6.45 11.74
N GLU A 31 -19.15 -7.51 12.52
CA GLU A 31 -18.11 -8.25 13.25
C GLU A 31 -17.38 -9.26 12.34
N GLN A 32 -18.02 -9.73 11.28
CA GLN A 32 -17.41 -10.61 10.29
C GLN A 32 -16.55 -9.84 9.26
N ASP A 33 -16.86 -8.55 9.04
CA ASP A 33 -16.07 -7.66 8.18
C ASP A 33 -14.91 -6.96 8.94
N ALA A 34 -14.79 -7.15 10.24
CA ALA A 34 -13.65 -6.70 11.03
C ALA A 34 -12.44 -7.57 10.69
N VAL A 35 -11.65 -7.13 9.69
CA VAL A 35 -10.36 -7.74 9.35
C VAL A 35 -9.53 -7.88 10.63
N ALA A 36 -9.13 -9.10 10.98
CA ALA A 36 -8.37 -9.33 12.19
C ALA A 36 -7.10 -8.45 12.21
N PRO A 37 -6.74 -7.83 13.35
CA PRO A 37 -5.55 -6.99 13.45
C PRO A 37 -4.28 -7.69 12.97
N GLY A 38 -4.22 -9.03 13.08
CA GLY A 38 -3.14 -9.85 12.56
C GLY A 38 -3.02 -9.84 11.04
N ASP A 39 -4.13 -9.89 10.31
CA ASP A 39 -4.13 -9.89 8.85
C ASP A 39 -3.67 -8.55 8.29
N ILE A 40 -4.04 -7.45 8.96
CA ILE A 40 -3.55 -6.11 8.63
C ILE A 40 -2.04 -6.03 8.85
N ALA A 41 -1.54 -6.53 9.98
CA ALA A 41 -0.12 -6.53 10.29
C ALA A 41 0.70 -7.34 9.27
N VAL A 42 0.22 -8.52 8.89
CA VAL A 42 0.86 -9.36 7.85
C VAL A 42 0.89 -8.62 6.50
N GLY A 43 -0.21 -8.01 6.09
CA GLY A 43 -0.28 -7.24 4.85
C GLY A 43 0.71 -6.06 4.82
N VAL A 44 0.84 -5.35 5.95
CA VAL A 44 1.81 -4.24 6.10
C VAL A 44 3.24 -4.76 6.01
N VAL A 45 3.58 -5.86 6.69
CA VAL A 45 4.93 -6.44 6.67
C VAL A 45 5.30 -6.90 5.25
N ILE A 46 4.41 -7.62 4.57
CA ILE A 46 4.63 -8.07 3.19
C ILE A 46 4.81 -6.87 2.24
N GLY A 47 3.97 -5.85 2.35
CA GLY A 47 4.06 -4.64 1.55
C GLY A 47 5.40 -3.91 1.74
N ARG A 48 5.87 -3.82 2.98
CA ARG A 48 7.18 -3.23 3.30
C ARG A 48 8.34 -4.07 2.77
N ALA A 49 8.28 -5.38 2.96
CA ALA A 49 9.31 -6.28 2.46
C ALA A 49 9.43 -6.18 0.94
N SER A 50 8.31 -6.12 0.20
CA SER A 50 8.28 -5.95 -1.25
C SER A 50 8.85 -4.59 -1.69
N GLU A 51 8.57 -3.51 -0.95
CA GLU A 51 9.14 -2.18 -1.21
C GLU A 51 10.67 -2.17 -1.08
N TYR A 52 11.20 -2.73 0.02
CA TYR A 52 12.64 -2.83 0.22
C TYR A 52 13.30 -3.75 -0.79
N PHE A 53 12.65 -4.85 -1.14
CA PHE A 53 13.16 -5.77 -2.16
C PHE A 53 13.31 -5.06 -3.51
N ASP A 54 12.31 -4.35 -4.00
CA ASP A 54 12.38 -3.58 -5.25
C ASP A 54 13.52 -2.55 -5.22
N PHE A 55 13.67 -1.85 -4.09
CA PHE A 55 14.73 -0.88 -3.90
C PHE A 55 16.13 -1.50 -4.00
N PHE A 56 16.37 -2.62 -3.29
CA PHE A 56 17.67 -3.29 -3.29
C PHE A 56 17.98 -3.92 -4.65
N VAL A 57 17.01 -4.58 -5.28
CA VAL A 57 17.17 -5.18 -6.61
C VAL A 57 17.52 -4.11 -7.63
N TYR A 58 16.84 -2.97 -7.60
CA TYR A 58 17.16 -1.87 -8.51
C TYR A 58 18.53 -1.28 -8.21
N GLY A 59 18.90 -1.08 -6.94
CA GLY A 59 20.22 -0.59 -6.55
C GLY A 59 21.35 -1.48 -7.11
N ILE A 60 21.21 -2.79 -6.97
CA ILE A 60 22.15 -3.76 -7.52
C ILE A 60 22.18 -3.71 -9.06
N ALA A 61 21.02 -3.68 -9.70
CA ALA A 61 20.89 -3.58 -11.15
C ALA A 61 21.52 -2.28 -11.70
N SER A 62 21.41 -1.17 -10.95
CA SER A 62 22.00 0.12 -11.30
C SER A 62 23.52 0.08 -11.42
N VAL A 63 24.17 -0.80 -10.66
CA VAL A 63 25.65 -0.96 -10.71
C VAL A 63 26.09 -2.01 -11.73
N LEU A 64 25.35 -3.13 -11.80
CA LEU A 64 25.79 -4.30 -12.56
C LEU A 64 25.28 -4.31 -14.01
N VAL A 65 24.04 -3.88 -14.22
CA VAL A 65 23.28 -4.15 -15.45
C VAL A 65 23.01 -2.87 -16.24
N PHE A 66 22.54 -1.81 -15.59
CA PHE A 66 22.06 -0.61 -16.28
C PHE A 66 23.14 0.16 -17.06
N PRO A 67 24.40 0.28 -16.58
CA PRO A 67 25.45 0.94 -17.36
C PRO A 67 25.69 0.26 -18.70
N THR A 68 25.60 -1.07 -18.75
CA THR A 68 25.86 -1.84 -19.97
C THR A 68 24.64 -1.91 -20.90
N ILE A 69 23.42 -1.91 -20.36
CA ILE A 69 22.19 -2.08 -21.14
C ILE A 69 21.58 -0.75 -21.59
N PHE A 70 21.53 0.25 -20.70
CA PHE A 70 20.88 1.53 -20.97
C PHE A 70 21.85 2.65 -21.34
N PHE A 71 23.14 2.54 -20.94
CA PHE A 71 24.15 3.57 -21.17
C PHE A 71 25.42 3.00 -21.81
N PRO A 72 25.32 2.20 -22.89
CA PRO A 72 26.48 1.54 -23.50
C PRO A 72 27.49 2.51 -24.16
N HIS A 73 27.07 3.76 -24.37
CA HIS A 73 27.88 4.83 -24.99
C HIS A 73 28.58 5.74 -23.96
N MET A 74 28.35 5.49 -22.67
CA MET A 74 28.95 6.25 -21.57
C MET A 74 30.00 5.40 -20.83
N GLU A 75 30.90 6.06 -20.09
CA GLU A 75 31.79 5.36 -19.17
C GLU A 75 30.96 4.67 -18.07
N ARG A 76 31.44 3.54 -17.56
CA ARG A 76 30.73 2.73 -16.57
C ARG A 76 30.35 3.53 -15.33
N LEU A 77 31.21 4.42 -14.86
CA LEU A 77 30.94 5.29 -13.72
C LEU A 77 29.82 6.27 -14.03
N GLU A 78 29.86 6.92 -15.17
CA GLU A 78 28.85 7.88 -15.61
C GLU A 78 27.48 7.20 -15.79
N GLY A 79 27.43 6.05 -16.46
CA GLY A 79 26.21 5.25 -16.59
C GLY A 79 25.63 4.82 -15.25
N THR A 80 26.47 4.48 -14.27
CA THR A 80 26.04 4.17 -12.91
C THR A 80 25.45 5.40 -12.21
N LEU A 81 26.05 6.57 -12.36
CA LEU A 81 25.53 7.82 -11.77
C LEU A 81 24.16 8.18 -12.35
N TRP A 82 23.97 8.03 -13.67
CA TRP A 82 22.66 8.22 -14.29
C TRP A 82 21.61 7.22 -13.80
N ALA A 83 21.99 5.96 -13.62
CA ALA A 83 21.09 4.96 -13.05
C ALA A 83 20.67 5.29 -11.59
N PHE A 84 21.59 5.82 -10.77
CA PHE A 84 21.27 6.32 -9.44
C PHE A 84 20.44 7.61 -9.46
N ALA A 85 20.66 8.49 -10.45
CA ALA A 85 19.80 9.66 -10.63
C ALA A 85 18.34 9.25 -10.92
N LEU A 86 18.13 8.22 -11.72
CA LEU A 86 16.80 7.64 -11.96
C LEU A 86 16.21 6.99 -10.71
N LEU A 87 17.04 6.38 -9.86
CA LEU A 87 16.59 5.90 -8.55
C LEU A 87 16.14 7.06 -7.65
N ALA A 88 16.94 8.13 -7.58
CA ALA A 88 16.62 9.33 -6.81
C ALA A 88 15.34 9.99 -7.29
N LEU A 89 15.05 9.96 -8.59
CA LEU A 89 13.81 10.49 -9.18
C LEU A 89 12.57 9.88 -8.54
N ALA A 90 12.56 8.57 -8.27
CA ALA A 90 11.45 7.91 -7.59
C ALA A 90 11.22 8.48 -6.18
N PHE A 91 12.27 8.84 -5.44
CA PHE A 91 12.16 9.45 -4.12
C PHE A 91 11.62 10.88 -4.17
N VAL A 92 12.07 11.66 -5.15
CA VAL A 92 11.60 13.04 -5.35
C VAL A 92 10.12 13.09 -5.69
N VAL A 93 9.61 12.07 -6.39
CA VAL A 93 8.20 11.98 -6.79
C VAL A 93 7.30 11.48 -5.65
N ARG A 94 7.82 10.82 -4.61
CA ARG A 94 7.04 10.32 -3.47
C ARG A 94 6.11 11.36 -2.81
N PRO A 95 6.53 12.60 -2.50
CA PRO A 95 5.64 13.59 -1.92
C PRO A 95 4.43 13.91 -2.82
N ILE A 96 4.65 13.93 -4.13
CA ILE A 96 3.57 14.12 -5.11
C ILE A 96 2.62 12.92 -5.07
N GLY A 97 3.16 11.69 -4.98
CA GLY A 97 2.39 10.46 -4.81
C GLY A 97 1.50 10.49 -3.57
N THR A 98 2.00 11.01 -2.45
CA THR A 98 1.22 11.20 -1.22
C THR A 98 0.03 12.14 -1.44
N MET A 99 0.24 13.27 -2.09
CA MET A 99 -0.85 14.23 -2.39
C MET A 99 -1.91 13.61 -3.31
N VAL A 100 -1.49 12.92 -4.37
CA VAL A 100 -2.39 12.19 -5.29
C VAL A 100 -3.12 11.08 -4.54
N GLY A 101 -2.43 10.32 -3.71
CA GLY A 101 -2.99 9.25 -2.89
C GLY A 101 -4.06 9.75 -1.92
N MET A 102 -3.85 10.90 -1.26
CA MET A 102 -4.84 11.52 -0.40
C MET A 102 -6.10 11.94 -1.18
N GLU A 103 -5.96 12.48 -2.38
CA GLU A 103 -7.10 12.86 -3.20
C GLU A 103 -7.91 11.64 -3.66
N ILE A 104 -7.23 10.55 -4.06
CA ILE A 104 -7.89 9.28 -4.40
C ILE A 104 -8.62 8.73 -3.16
N GLN A 105 -8.01 8.77 -1.99
CA GLN A 105 -8.62 8.31 -0.75
C GLN A 105 -9.86 9.11 -0.39
N ARG A 106 -9.84 10.43 -0.58
CA ARG A 106 -11.00 11.31 -0.33
C ARG A 106 -12.18 11.01 -1.25
N ARG A 107 -11.92 10.64 -2.51
CA ARG A 107 -12.98 10.42 -3.53
C ARG A 107 -13.48 8.97 -3.55
N PHE A 108 -12.61 8.01 -3.41
CA PHE A 108 -12.89 6.59 -3.66
C PHE A 108 -12.67 5.69 -2.45
N GLY A 109 -12.14 6.22 -1.36
CA GLY A 109 -11.88 5.48 -0.14
C GLY A 109 -10.50 4.83 -0.09
N ARG A 110 -10.15 4.34 1.12
CA ARG A 110 -8.82 3.79 1.43
C ARG A 110 -8.51 2.50 0.66
N SER A 111 -9.50 1.63 0.50
CA SER A 111 -9.33 0.35 -0.19
C SER A 111 -8.93 0.54 -1.66
N VAL A 112 -9.62 1.45 -2.37
CA VAL A 112 -9.33 1.77 -3.77
C VAL A 112 -7.94 2.38 -3.92
N LYS A 113 -7.54 3.29 -3.02
CA LYS A 113 -6.20 3.87 -3.00
C LYS A 113 -5.11 2.79 -2.93
N LEU A 114 -5.22 1.85 -1.99
CA LEU A 114 -4.23 0.77 -1.83
C LEU A 114 -4.18 -0.14 -3.06
N THR A 115 -5.33 -0.50 -3.62
CA THR A 115 -5.41 -1.32 -4.83
C THR A 115 -4.74 -0.63 -6.01
N VAL A 116 -5.02 0.65 -6.25
CA VAL A 116 -4.41 1.44 -7.33
C VAL A 116 -2.89 1.55 -7.14
N ALA A 117 -2.43 1.80 -5.92
CA ALA A 117 -0.99 1.88 -5.62
C ALA A 117 -0.28 0.55 -5.91
N LEU A 118 -0.84 -0.58 -5.48
CA LEU A 118 -0.27 -1.92 -5.73
C LEU A 118 -0.25 -2.25 -7.23
N PHE A 119 -1.34 -1.94 -7.96
CA PHE A 119 -1.39 -2.14 -9.41
C PHE A 119 -0.34 -1.30 -10.14
N LEU A 120 -0.22 -0.02 -9.78
CA LEU A 120 0.76 0.87 -10.40
C LEU A 120 2.20 0.40 -10.11
N LEU A 121 2.48 -0.02 -8.88
CA LEU A 121 3.78 -0.59 -8.50
C LEU A 121 4.08 -1.86 -9.30
N GLY A 122 3.14 -2.81 -9.34
CA GLY A 122 3.30 -4.08 -10.04
C GLY A 122 3.50 -3.90 -11.55
N ILE A 123 2.68 -3.08 -12.20
CA ILE A 123 2.80 -2.80 -13.64
C ILE A 123 4.14 -2.14 -13.95
N SER A 124 4.56 -1.14 -13.15
CA SER A 124 5.85 -0.47 -13.34
C SER A 124 7.03 -1.44 -13.19
N THR A 125 7.01 -2.30 -12.19
CA THR A 125 8.07 -3.30 -11.96
C THR A 125 8.11 -4.35 -13.06
N CYS A 126 6.96 -4.87 -13.51
CA CYS A 126 6.88 -5.79 -14.64
C CYS A 126 7.38 -5.15 -15.95
N THR A 127 7.04 -3.89 -16.18
CA THR A 127 7.51 -3.15 -17.36
C THR A 127 9.04 -3.01 -17.35
N ILE A 128 9.64 -2.68 -16.21
CA ILE A 128 11.11 -2.61 -16.08
C ILE A 128 11.76 -3.97 -16.35
N ALA A 129 11.14 -5.07 -15.89
CA ALA A 129 11.68 -6.41 -16.06
C ALA A 129 11.74 -6.87 -17.54
N VAL A 130 10.81 -6.40 -18.38
CA VAL A 130 10.76 -6.74 -19.82
C VAL A 130 11.27 -5.61 -20.71
N LEU A 131 11.82 -4.54 -20.13
CA LEU A 131 12.22 -3.36 -20.86
C LEU A 131 13.41 -3.66 -21.79
N PRO A 132 13.30 -3.41 -23.10
CA PRO A 132 14.42 -3.56 -24.03
C PRO A 132 15.50 -2.54 -23.74
N GLY A 133 16.76 -2.96 -23.93
CA GLY A 133 17.91 -2.07 -23.73
C GLY A 133 18.02 -0.95 -24.76
N PHE A 134 18.99 -0.06 -24.55
CA PHE A 134 19.27 1.07 -25.43
C PHE A 134 19.53 0.66 -26.88
N ASN A 135 20.17 -0.50 -27.12
CA ASN A 135 20.46 -0.99 -28.47
C ASN A 135 19.20 -1.27 -29.31
N ALA A 136 18.06 -1.57 -28.66
CA ALA A 136 16.80 -1.85 -29.36
C ALA A 136 15.94 -0.60 -29.53
N TRP A 137 15.83 0.25 -28.51
CA TRP A 137 14.91 1.40 -28.48
C TRP A 137 15.59 2.75 -28.26
N GLY A 138 16.92 2.79 -28.17
CA GLY A 138 17.68 4.02 -27.97
C GLY A 138 17.22 4.80 -26.73
N GLY A 139 17.11 6.12 -26.87
CA GLY A 139 16.67 7.00 -25.78
C GLY A 139 15.26 6.73 -25.26
N ALA A 140 14.39 6.07 -26.05
CA ALA A 140 13.04 5.71 -25.60
C ALA A 140 13.05 4.69 -24.45
N ALA A 141 14.04 3.79 -24.41
CA ALA A 141 14.24 2.85 -23.31
C ALA A 141 14.52 3.59 -21.99
N ILE A 142 15.38 4.61 -22.02
CA ILE A 142 15.70 5.43 -20.85
C ILE A 142 14.48 6.24 -20.39
N ALA A 143 13.75 6.83 -21.33
CA ALA A 143 12.54 7.58 -21.04
C ALA A 143 11.45 6.70 -20.40
N LEU A 144 11.28 5.46 -20.88
CA LEU A 144 10.33 4.51 -20.32
C LEU A 144 10.77 4.03 -18.93
N LEU A 145 12.08 3.79 -18.73
CA LEU A 145 12.64 3.48 -17.42
C LEU A 145 12.37 4.62 -16.42
N ALA A 146 12.57 5.87 -16.82
CA ALA A 146 12.26 7.05 -16.00
C ALA A 146 10.75 7.14 -15.68
N ALA A 147 9.87 6.90 -16.66
CA ALA A 147 8.43 6.90 -16.47
C ALA A 147 7.99 5.81 -15.48
N CYS A 148 8.56 4.60 -15.57
CA CYS A 148 8.30 3.54 -14.60
C CYS A 148 8.76 3.93 -13.20
N ARG A 149 9.90 4.61 -13.05
CA ARG A 149 10.40 5.13 -11.77
C ARG A 149 9.49 6.20 -11.16
N ILE A 150 8.97 7.08 -11.99
CA ILE A 150 7.93 8.04 -11.56
C ILE A 150 6.68 7.28 -11.09
N GLY A 151 6.21 6.28 -11.85
CA GLY A 151 5.06 5.45 -11.48
C GLY A 151 5.26 4.74 -10.13
N GLN A 152 6.42 4.13 -9.91
CA GLN A 152 6.78 3.51 -8.62
C GLN A 152 6.84 4.55 -7.49
N GLY A 153 7.42 5.71 -7.71
CA GLY A 153 7.47 6.80 -6.74
C GLY A 153 6.07 7.28 -6.33
N LEU A 154 5.16 7.44 -7.29
CA LEU A 154 3.75 7.79 -7.03
C LEU A 154 3.03 6.70 -6.24
N ALA A 155 3.22 5.43 -6.62
CA ALA A 155 2.60 4.29 -5.94
C ALA A 155 3.05 4.20 -4.47
N LEU A 156 4.35 4.29 -4.23
CA LEU A 156 4.94 4.24 -2.89
C LEU A 156 4.53 5.44 -2.05
N GLY A 157 4.50 6.65 -2.62
CA GLY A 157 4.00 7.84 -1.94
C GLY A 157 2.55 7.68 -1.53
N GLY A 158 1.69 7.17 -2.42
CA GLY A 158 0.28 6.95 -2.14
C GLY A 158 -0.01 5.89 -1.06
N SER A 159 0.89 4.93 -0.82
CA SER A 159 0.69 3.86 0.17
C SER A 159 1.02 4.28 1.61
N TRP A 160 1.74 5.38 1.83
CA TRP A 160 2.30 5.78 3.13
C TRP A 160 1.28 6.32 4.15
N ASP A 161 0.18 6.90 3.71
CA ASP A 161 -0.81 7.56 4.59
C ASP A 161 -1.75 6.58 5.31
N GLY A 162 -1.43 5.32 5.37
CA GLY A 162 -2.29 4.28 5.87
C GLY A 162 -1.83 3.59 7.16
N LEU A 163 -0.79 4.08 7.81
CA LEU A 163 -0.23 3.50 9.04
C LEU A 163 -0.41 4.42 10.21
#